data_6c3d97bc56fee53098579f9af5ffcc54
#
_entry.id   6c3d97bc56fee53098579f9af5ffcc54
#
_cell.length_a   1.000
_cell.length_b   1.000
_cell.length_c   1.000
_cell.angle_alpha   90.00
_cell.angle_beta   90.00
_cell.angle_gamma   90.00
#
_symmetry.space_group_name_H-M   'P 1'
#
loop_
_entity.id
_entity.type
_entity.pdbx_description
1 polymer ?
#
loop_
_entity_poly.entity_id
_entity_poly.type
_entity_poly.pdbx_seq_one_letter_code
_entity_poly.pdbx_strand_id
1 'polypeptide(L)'
;MIIWSRQDIQIGICEKENMKALLVIDIQKSYITKYETDIVQRINERIMESKKAQYDIVYIKNTKKLRSGMVTDEFADDLILASDHVFCKKQADAFSSEELISYLNSKHISEIEMIGVDGNSCIKASAKGAVKCGFIVSIVLNCIGVSNLPRFEKTKEDLEKIGVILK
;
A
#
# COMPACT_ATOMS: atom_id res chain seq x y z
N MET A 1 -5.73 60.82 18.66
CA MET A 1 -5.45 59.57 19.40
C MET A 1 -6.07 58.44 18.57
N ILE A 2 -5.27 57.69 17.83
CA ILE A 2 -5.74 56.64 16.94
C ILE A 2 -5.73 55.35 17.74
N ILE A 3 -6.92 54.77 17.96
CA ILE A 3 -7.10 53.49 18.65
C ILE A 3 -6.97 52.40 17.55
N TRP A 4 -5.88 51.66 17.58
CA TRP A 4 -5.74 50.46 16.77
C TRP A 4 -6.56 49.33 17.39
N SER A 5 -7.63 48.94 16.73
CA SER A 5 -8.36 47.72 17.05
C SER A 5 -7.48 46.53 16.74
N ARG A 6 -7.32 45.63 17.71
CA ARG A 6 -6.71 44.30 17.48
C ARG A 6 -7.60 43.55 16.50
N GLN A 7 -7.19 43.54 15.24
CA GLN A 7 -7.70 42.54 14.30
C GLN A 7 -7.05 41.20 14.66
N ASP A 8 -7.89 40.27 15.00
CA ASP A 8 -7.57 38.89 15.29
C ASP A 8 -6.73 38.30 14.11
N ILE A 9 -5.47 38.07 14.40
CA ILE A 9 -4.66 37.22 13.51
C ILE A 9 -5.15 35.79 13.74
N GLN A 10 -6.13 35.38 12.94
CA GLN A 10 -6.56 34.02 12.85
C GLN A 10 -5.41 33.28 12.14
N ILE A 11 -4.48 32.78 12.94
CA ILE A 11 -3.47 31.82 12.46
C ILE A 11 -4.29 30.59 12.08
N GLY A 12 -4.62 30.47 10.80
CA GLY A 12 -5.12 29.23 10.24
C GLY A 12 -4.04 28.16 10.48
N ILE A 13 -4.23 27.37 11.51
CA ILE A 13 -3.53 26.08 11.62
C ILE A 13 -4.03 25.30 10.42
N CYS A 14 -3.23 25.31 9.34
CA CYS A 14 -3.40 24.38 8.26
C CYS A 14 -3.17 23.00 8.90
N GLU A 15 -4.24 22.34 9.33
CA GLU A 15 -4.17 20.93 9.66
C GLU A 15 -3.64 20.27 8.41
N LYS A 16 -2.42 19.76 8.49
CA LYS A 16 -1.79 19.02 7.41
C LYS A 16 -2.66 17.79 7.25
N GLU A 17 -3.61 17.82 6.32
CA GLU A 17 -4.42 16.64 6.01
C GLU A 17 -3.46 15.49 5.78
N ASN A 18 -3.56 14.44 6.59
CA ASN A 18 -2.76 13.23 6.43
C ASN A 18 -3.14 12.60 5.10
N MET A 19 -2.32 12.83 4.09
CA MET A 19 -2.52 12.22 2.78
C MET A 19 -2.25 10.73 2.87
N LYS A 20 -3.20 9.95 2.33
CA LYS A 20 -3.17 8.49 2.41
C LYS A 20 -3.01 7.87 1.03
N ALA A 21 -2.22 6.81 0.95
CA ALA A 21 -2.14 5.97 -0.23
C ALA A 21 -2.60 4.54 0.07
N LEU A 22 -3.27 3.91 -0.90
CA LEU A 22 -3.51 2.47 -0.93
C LEU A 22 -2.50 1.83 -1.88
N LEU A 23 -1.65 0.95 -1.37
CA LEU A 23 -0.75 0.13 -2.18
C LEU A 23 -1.38 -1.23 -2.46
N VAL A 24 -1.61 -1.51 -3.74
CA VAL A 24 -2.12 -2.79 -4.26
C VAL A 24 -0.93 -3.60 -4.77
N ILE A 25 -0.53 -4.64 -4.03
CA ILE A 25 0.76 -5.32 -4.20
C ILE A 25 0.59 -6.66 -4.88
N ASP A 26 1.26 -6.84 -6.03
CA ASP A 26 1.47 -8.10 -6.76
C ASP A 26 0.19 -8.86 -7.16
N ILE A 27 -0.89 -8.15 -7.47
CA ILE A 27 -2.12 -8.77 -8.00
C ILE A 27 -1.95 -9.06 -9.50
N GLN A 28 -1.09 -10.02 -9.78
CA GLN A 28 -0.69 -10.44 -11.13
C GLN A 28 -1.19 -11.85 -11.43
N LYS A 29 -1.54 -12.13 -12.70
CA LYS A 29 -2.11 -13.40 -13.16
C LYS A 29 -1.36 -14.62 -12.65
N SER A 30 -0.04 -14.57 -12.66
CA SER A 30 0.81 -15.70 -12.26
C SER A 30 0.85 -15.96 -10.76
N TYR A 31 0.43 -14.99 -9.94
CA TYR A 31 0.47 -15.12 -8.49
C TYR A 31 -0.88 -15.47 -7.88
N ILE A 32 -1.98 -14.86 -8.39
CA ILE A 32 -3.29 -14.93 -7.74
C ILE A 32 -3.91 -16.33 -7.69
N THR A 33 -3.53 -17.23 -8.59
CA THR A 33 -4.05 -18.62 -8.64
C THR A 33 -3.73 -19.47 -7.41
N LYS A 34 -2.85 -18.98 -6.55
CA LYS A 34 -2.43 -19.67 -5.30
C LYS A 34 -3.29 -19.31 -4.08
N TYR A 35 -4.18 -18.35 -4.24
CA TYR A 35 -4.94 -17.77 -3.14
C TYR A 35 -6.43 -18.05 -3.30
N GLU A 36 -7.23 -17.56 -2.36
CA GLU A 36 -8.69 -17.70 -2.38
C GLU A 36 -9.29 -17.07 -3.65
N THR A 37 -10.29 -17.73 -4.21
CA THR A 37 -10.88 -17.33 -5.51
C THR A 37 -11.54 -15.96 -5.49
N ASP A 38 -11.95 -15.48 -4.31
CA ASP A 38 -12.61 -14.18 -4.12
C ASP A 38 -11.65 -13.06 -3.69
N ILE A 39 -10.34 -13.34 -3.62
CA ILE A 39 -9.35 -12.34 -3.17
C ILE A 39 -9.35 -11.09 -4.05
N VAL A 40 -9.46 -11.23 -5.37
CA VAL A 40 -9.49 -10.08 -6.29
C VAL A 40 -10.75 -9.27 -6.10
N GLN A 41 -11.89 -9.91 -5.83
CA GLN A 41 -13.15 -9.20 -5.54
C GLN A 41 -13.01 -8.33 -4.28
N ARG A 42 -12.52 -8.90 -3.17
CA ARG A 42 -12.31 -8.14 -1.92
C ARG A 42 -11.33 -6.97 -2.10
N ILE A 43 -10.27 -7.18 -2.88
CA ILE A 43 -9.31 -6.14 -3.25
C ILE A 43 -10.00 -5.03 -4.06
N ASN A 44 -10.81 -5.37 -5.04
CA ASN A 44 -11.56 -4.40 -5.85
C ASN A 44 -12.53 -3.56 -5.02
N GLU A 45 -13.25 -4.18 -4.09
CA GLU A 45 -14.13 -3.49 -3.15
C GLU A 45 -13.32 -2.46 -2.34
N ARG A 46 -12.15 -2.85 -1.80
CA ARG A 46 -11.29 -1.95 -1.05
C ARG A 46 -10.71 -0.81 -1.91
N ILE A 47 -10.33 -1.09 -3.16
CA ILE A 47 -9.89 -0.06 -4.12
C ILE A 47 -10.97 1.00 -4.30
N MET A 48 -12.22 0.58 -4.51
CA MET A 48 -13.33 1.50 -4.72
C MET A 48 -13.69 2.31 -3.48
N GLU A 49 -13.63 1.71 -2.29
CA GLU A 49 -13.80 2.41 -1.02
C GLU A 49 -12.71 3.47 -0.83
N SER A 50 -11.45 3.09 -1.05
CA SER A 50 -10.30 3.99 -0.91
C SER A 50 -10.35 5.13 -1.92
N LYS A 51 -10.80 4.87 -3.16
CA LYS A 51 -11.02 5.91 -4.16
C LYS A 51 -12.09 6.92 -3.73
N LYS A 52 -13.21 6.44 -3.17
CA LYS A 52 -14.26 7.33 -2.61
C LYS A 52 -13.73 8.17 -1.43
N ALA A 53 -12.83 7.59 -0.63
CA ALA A 53 -12.16 8.28 0.47
C ALA A 53 -10.98 9.16 0.02
N GLN A 54 -10.78 9.33 -1.27
CA GLN A 54 -9.73 10.15 -1.89
C GLN A 54 -8.29 9.72 -1.54
N TYR A 55 -8.07 8.43 -1.31
CA TYR A 55 -6.73 7.87 -1.21
C TYR A 55 -6.04 7.90 -2.58
N ASP A 56 -4.74 8.10 -2.58
CA ASP A 56 -3.93 7.88 -3.77
C ASP A 56 -3.78 6.36 -3.99
N ILE A 57 -4.26 5.85 -5.13
CA ILE A 57 -4.23 4.42 -5.42
C ILE A 57 -2.96 4.12 -6.22
N VAL A 58 -2.14 3.23 -5.69
CA VAL A 58 -0.83 2.88 -6.27
C VAL A 58 -0.73 1.36 -6.46
N TYR A 59 -0.38 0.94 -7.65
CA TYR A 59 -0.20 -0.47 -7.99
C TYR A 59 1.29 -0.83 -8.02
N ILE A 60 1.63 -1.96 -7.40
CA ILE A 60 2.98 -2.49 -7.39
C ILE A 60 3.03 -3.79 -8.19
N LYS A 61 3.92 -3.83 -9.17
CA LYS A 61 4.22 -5.02 -9.98
C LYS A 61 5.55 -5.64 -9.60
N ASN A 62 5.59 -6.94 -9.46
CA ASN A 62 6.83 -7.68 -9.37
C ASN A 62 7.29 -8.06 -10.78
N THR A 63 8.45 -7.58 -11.19
CA THR A 63 9.06 -7.85 -12.52
C THR A 63 10.23 -8.82 -12.44
N LYS A 64 10.36 -9.53 -11.33
CA LYS A 64 11.41 -10.55 -11.18
C LYS A 64 11.19 -11.67 -12.20
N LYS A 65 12.24 -12.03 -12.94
CA LYS A 65 12.21 -13.21 -13.82
C LYS A 65 11.94 -14.46 -13.00
N LEU A 66 10.96 -15.26 -13.42
CA LEU A 66 10.77 -16.60 -12.89
C LEU A 66 11.92 -17.51 -13.36
N ARG A 67 12.08 -18.67 -12.69
CA ARG A 67 13.07 -19.69 -13.10
C ARG A 67 12.91 -20.14 -14.57
N SER A 68 11.70 -20.04 -15.11
CA SER A 68 11.38 -20.29 -16.52
C SER A 68 11.83 -19.18 -17.49
N GLY A 69 12.40 -18.07 -17.00
CA GLY A 69 12.73 -16.89 -17.82
C GLY A 69 11.54 -16.01 -18.19
N MET A 70 10.32 -16.38 -17.83
CA MET A 70 9.12 -15.54 -18.06
C MET A 70 9.06 -14.40 -17.07
N VAL A 71 8.80 -13.20 -17.56
CA VAL A 71 8.48 -12.02 -16.74
C VAL A 71 6.98 -12.02 -16.50
N THR A 72 6.57 -12.00 -15.23
CA THR A 72 5.16 -11.94 -14.84
C THR A 72 4.78 -10.49 -14.60
N ASP A 73 4.31 -9.79 -15.62
CA ASP A 73 4.03 -8.37 -15.51
C ASP A 73 2.55 -8.00 -15.69
N GLU A 74 1.70 -8.95 -16.09
CA GLU A 74 0.29 -8.68 -16.29
C GLU A 74 -0.50 -8.73 -14.97
N PHE A 75 -1.30 -7.71 -14.73
CA PHE A 75 -2.30 -7.74 -13.66
C PHE A 75 -3.36 -8.81 -13.91
N ALA A 76 -4.01 -9.26 -12.84
CA ALA A 76 -5.19 -10.11 -12.94
C ALA A 76 -6.26 -9.45 -13.82
N ASP A 77 -6.93 -10.25 -14.67
CA ASP A 77 -7.90 -9.73 -15.64
C ASP A 77 -9.05 -8.96 -14.98
N ASP A 78 -9.47 -9.42 -13.80
CA ASP A 78 -10.60 -8.82 -13.07
C ASP A 78 -10.17 -7.69 -12.12
N LEU A 79 -8.88 -7.32 -12.06
CA LEU A 79 -8.42 -6.25 -11.18
C LEU A 79 -8.89 -4.89 -11.70
N ILE A 80 -9.55 -4.11 -10.85
CA ILE A 80 -9.92 -2.73 -11.15
C ILE A 80 -8.67 -1.84 -11.09
N LEU A 81 -8.36 -1.16 -12.19
CA LEU A 81 -7.33 -0.13 -12.24
C LEU A 81 -7.97 1.25 -12.07
N ALA A 82 -7.93 1.78 -10.86
CA ALA A 82 -8.53 3.05 -10.49
C ALA A 82 -7.60 4.26 -10.68
N SER A 83 -6.33 4.01 -11.00
CA SER A 83 -5.29 4.99 -11.36
C SER A 83 -4.30 4.38 -12.35
N ASP A 84 -3.43 5.20 -12.91
CA ASP A 84 -2.31 4.83 -13.76
C ASP A 84 -0.96 4.81 -13.01
N HIS A 85 -0.98 5.00 -11.69
CA HIS A 85 0.22 4.98 -10.85
C HIS A 85 0.70 3.55 -10.62
N VAL A 86 1.60 3.08 -11.47
CA VAL A 86 2.17 1.73 -11.43
C VAL A 86 3.66 1.80 -11.23
N PHE A 87 4.18 1.10 -10.21
CA PHE A 87 5.60 0.99 -9.92
C PHE A 87 6.04 -0.47 -9.95
N CYS A 88 7.24 -0.69 -10.48
CA CYS A 88 7.82 -2.02 -10.60
C CYS A 88 8.85 -2.27 -9.51
N LYS A 89 8.89 -3.50 -9.00
CA LYS A 89 9.92 -3.96 -8.08
C LYS A 89 10.52 -5.29 -8.55
N LYS A 90 11.77 -5.53 -8.18
CA LYS A 90 12.49 -6.79 -8.43
C LYS A 90 12.73 -7.60 -7.16
N GLN A 91 12.46 -7.02 -6.00
CA GLN A 91 12.61 -7.62 -4.67
C GLN A 91 11.24 -7.78 -4.01
N ALA A 92 11.20 -8.47 -2.87
CA ALA A 92 9.96 -8.61 -2.11
C ALA A 92 9.46 -7.26 -1.59
N ASP A 93 10.37 -6.39 -1.14
CA ASP A 93 10.08 -5.06 -0.62
C ASP A 93 9.77 -4.07 -1.75
N ALA A 94 8.58 -3.49 -1.75
CA ALA A 94 8.19 -2.43 -2.69
C ALA A 94 9.02 -1.15 -2.48
N PHE A 95 9.48 -0.90 -1.26
CA PHE A 95 10.30 0.26 -0.90
C PHE A 95 11.79 0.10 -1.28
N SER A 96 12.14 -0.97 -1.96
CA SER A 96 13.39 -1.04 -2.73
C SER A 96 13.36 -0.18 -4.01
N SER A 97 12.18 0.31 -4.40
CA SER A 97 11.99 1.23 -5.53
C SER A 97 12.12 2.69 -5.07
N GLU A 98 13.18 3.36 -5.48
CA GLU A 98 13.38 4.79 -5.22
C GLU A 98 12.30 5.65 -5.91
N GLU A 99 11.80 5.21 -7.06
CA GLU A 99 10.74 5.87 -7.80
C GLU A 99 9.43 5.91 -6.99
N LEU A 100 9.06 4.79 -6.34
CA LEU A 100 7.90 4.73 -5.47
C LEU A 100 8.04 5.69 -4.29
N ILE A 101 9.19 5.67 -3.61
CA ILE A 101 9.45 6.54 -2.45
C ILE A 101 9.38 8.02 -2.86
N SER A 102 10.02 8.38 -3.98
CA SER A 102 10.00 9.74 -4.50
C SER A 102 8.59 10.20 -4.85
N TYR A 103 7.79 9.32 -5.47
CA TYR A 103 6.40 9.60 -5.78
C TYR A 103 5.57 9.87 -4.52
N LEU A 104 5.60 8.95 -3.54
CA LEU A 104 4.85 9.09 -2.28
C LEU A 104 5.23 10.38 -1.53
N ASN A 105 6.51 10.71 -1.48
CA ASN A 105 7.00 11.95 -0.87
C ASN A 105 6.51 13.20 -1.64
N SER A 106 6.52 13.17 -2.97
CA SER A 106 6.03 14.28 -3.80
C SER A 106 4.54 14.56 -3.60
N LYS A 107 3.77 13.53 -3.25
CA LYS A 107 2.34 13.60 -2.91
C LYS A 107 2.09 13.89 -1.43
N HIS A 108 3.12 14.12 -0.64
CA HIS A 108 3.02 14.33 0.81
C HIS A 108 2.27 13.21 1.56
N ILE A 109 2.35 11.98 1.04
CA ILE A 109 1.76 10.83 1.70
C ILE A 109 2.44 10.62 3.05
N SER A 110 1.65 10.43 4.09
CA SER A 110 2.10 10.11 5.45
C SER A 110 1.59 8.78 5.96
N GLU A 111 0.46 8.31 5.42
CA GLU A 111 -0.16 7.05 5.79
C GLU A 111 -0.29 6.13 4.57
N ILE A 112 0.07 4.87 4.75
CA ILE A 112 0.00 3.84 3.72
C ILE A 112 -0.87 2.71 4.22
N GLU A 113 -1.85 2.34 3.42
CA GLU A 113 -2.62 1.12 3.59
C GLU A 113 -2.19 0.11 2.54
N MET A 114 -1.99 -1.15 2.93
CA MET A 114 -1.51 -2.21 2.05
C MET A 114 -2.55 -3.32 1.90
N ILE A 115 -2.73 -3.75 0.66
CA ILE A 115 -3.50 -4.92 0.26
C ILE A 115 -2.74 -5.70 -0.80
N GLY A 116 -3.03 -6.97 -0.97
CA GLY A 116 -2.39 -7.79 -2.02
C GLY A 116 -1.82 -9.11 -1.52
N VAL A 117 -0.77 -9.60 -2.17
CA VAL A 117 -0.17 -10.91 -1.94
C VAL A 117 1.36 -10.88 -1.94
N ASP A 118 2.07 -11.77 -1.31
CA ASP A 118 1.72 -12.72 -0.24
C ASP A 118 1.96 -12.10 1.13
N GLY A 119 1.08 -12.40 2.09
CA GLY A 119 1.15 -11.85 3.45
C GLY A 119 2.47 -12.13 4.16
N ASN A 120 3.08 -13.31 3.95
CA ASN A 120 4.34 -13.71 4.57
C ASN A 120 5.59 -13.23 3.82
N SER A 121 5.44 -12.65 2.64
CA SER A 121 6.54 -12.28 1.75
C SER A 121 6.47 -10.79 1.37
N CYS A 122 5.87 -10.48 0.23
CA CYS A 122 5.87 -9.12 -0.33
C CYS A 122 5.15 -8.11 0.57
N ILE A 123 4.04 -8.47 1.19
CA ILE A 123 3.33 -7.60 2.14
C ILE A 123 4.20 -7.36 3.38
N LYS A 124 4.74 -8.45 4.01
CA LYS A 124 5.61 -8.32 5.17
C LYS A 124 6.84 -7.45 4.90
N ALA A 125 7.51 -7.70 3.78
CA ALA A 125 8.72 -6.97 3.41
C ALA A 125 8.42 -5.48 3.14
N SER A 126 7.36 -5.21 2.37
CA SER A 126 6.95 -3.84 2.04
C SER A 126 6.47 -3.06 3.25
N ALA A 127 5.75 -3.68 4.18
CA ALA A 127 5.34 -3.04 5.42
C ALA A 127 6.55 -2.62 6.26
N LYS A 128 7.56 -3.49 6.39
CA LYS A 128 8.83 -3.16 7.05
C LYS A 128 9.59 -2.03 6.35
N GLY A 129 9.63 -2.06 5.02
CA GLY A 129 10.26 -1.01 4.22
C GLY A 129 9.58 0.34 4.42
N ALA A 130 8.25 0.37 4.37
CA ALA A 130 7.46 1.58 4.59
C ALA A 130 7.68 2.18 5.98
N VAL A 131 7.66 1.35 7.04
CA VAL A 131 7.94 1.79 8.41
C VAL A 131 9.34 2.40 8.53
N LYS A 132 10.36 1.77 7.91
CA LYS A 132 11.73 2.31 7.87
C LYS A 132 11.82 3.66 7.15
N CYS A 133 10.96 3.87 6.13
CA CYS A 133 10.88 5.15 5.42
C CYS A 133 10.06 6.21 6.19
N GLY A 134 9.52 5.88 7.37
CA GLY A 134 8.81 6.82 8.24
C GLY A 134 7.31 6.93 7.99
N PHE A 135 6.71 6.06 7.17
CA PHE A 135 5.27 6.04 6.95
C PHE A 135 4.52 5.36 8.10
N ILE A 136 3.31 5.83 8.38
CA ILE A 136 2.34 5.10 9.19
C ILE A 136 1.71 4.02 8.31
N VAL A 137 1.81 2.76 8.72
CA VAL A 137 1.42 1.62 7.89
C VAL A 137 0.25 0.87 8.49
N SER A 138 -0.74 0.60 7.67
CA SER A 138 -1.83 -0.33 8.00
C SER A 138 -1.98 -1.42 6.93
N ILE A 139 -2.50 -2.57 7.33
CA ILE A 139 -2.77 -3.73 6.47
C ILE A 139 -4.23 -4.14 6.65
N VAL A 140 -4.95 -4.29 5.55
CA VAL A 140 -6.35 -4.76 5.55
C VAL A 140 -6.38 -6.27 5.41
N LEU A 141 -6.55 -6.99 6.52
CA LEU A 141 -6.33 -8.43 6.62
C LEU A 141 -7.20 -9.26 5.66
N ASN A 142 -8.47 -8.89 5.47
CA ASN A 142 -9.36 -9.59 4.54
C ASN A 142 -9.02 -9.37 3.07
N CYS A 143 -8.11 -8.44 2.76
CA CYS A 143 -7.59 -8.16 1.42
C CYS A 143 -6.14 -8.64 1.23
N ILE A 144 -5.66 -9.55 2.10
CA ILE A 144 -4.33 -10.15 2.00
C ILE A 144 -4.43 -11.62 1.61
N GLY A 145 -3.83 -11.98 0.48
CA GLY A 145 -3.66 -13.38 0.12
C GLY A 145 -2.50 -14.00 0.89
N VAL A 146 -2.74 -15.18 1.48
CA VAL A 146 -1.78 -15.87 2.34
C VAL A 146 -1.67 -17.33 1.93
N SER A 147 -0.48 -17.75 1.51
CA SER A 147 -0.22 -19.15 1.13
C SER A 147 0.07 -20.07 2.32
N ASN A 148 0.45 -19.51 3.46
CA ASN A 148 0.77 -20.26 4.69
C ASN A 148 0.18 -19.54 5.91
N LEU A 149 -1.03 -19.90 6.29
CA LEU A 149 -1.76 -19.28 7.40
C LEU A 149 -1.06 -19.43 8.77
N PRO A 150 -0.55 -20.61 9.18
CA PRO A 150 0.14 -20.72 10.47
C PRO A 150 1.36 -19.79 10.59
N ARG A 151 2.13 -19.63 9.49
CA ARG A 151 3.25 -18.69 9.44
C ARG A 151 2.77 -17.24 9.49
N PHE A 152 1.60 -16.96 8.96
CA PHE A 152 1.06 -15.60 8.92
C PHE A 152 0.70 -15.08 10.31
N GLU A 153 0.27 -15.94 11.24
CA GLU A 153 0.05 -15.54 12.63
C GLU A 153 1.32 -14.92 13.23
N LYS A 154 2.46 -15.60 13.06
CA LYS A 154 3.75 -15.06 13.48
C LYS A 154 4.13 -13.77 12.74
N THR A 155 3.81 -13.69 11.46
CA THR A 155 4.06 -12.49 10.66
C THR A 155 3.26 -11.29 11.19
N LYS A 156 1.99 -11.48 11.57
CA LYS A 156 1.16 -10.43 12.18
C LYS A 156 1.78 -9.90 13.47
N GLU A 157 2.15 -10.80 14.39
CA GLU A 157 2.83 -10.40 15.64
C GLU A 157 4.10 -9.58 15.38
N ASP A 158 4.93 -10.01 14.41
CA ASP A 158 6.17 -9.32 14.07
C ASP A 158 5.91 -7.92 13.49
N LEU A 159 4.83 -7.76 12.71
CA LEU A 159 4.44 -6.48 12.13
C LEU A 159 3.85 -5.52 13.17
N GLU A 160 3.02 -6.01 14.08
CA GLU A 160 2.48 -5.20 15.18
C GLU A 160 3.59 -4.67 16.10
N LYS A 161 4.63 -5.47 16.39
CA LYS A 161 5.80 -5.06 17.19
C LYS A 161 6.56 -3.86 16.61
N ILE A 162 6.51 -3.66 15.30
CA ILE A 162 7.14 -2.50 14.64
C ILE A 162 6.16 -1.36 14.35
N GLY A 163 4.93 -1.45 14.85
CA GLY A 163 3.93 -0.39 14.78
C GLY A 163 2.99 -0.46 13.57
N VAL A 164 2.97 -1.58 12.82
CA VAL A 164 1.98 -1.78 11.74
C VAL A 164 0.60 -2.02 12.34
N ILE A 165 -0.40 -1.33 11.81
CA ILE A 165 -1.80 -1.43 12.25
C ILE A 165 -2.49 -2.52 11.41
N LEU A 166 -3.03 -3.54 12.04
CA LEU A 166 -3.83 -4.58 11.39
C LEU A 166 -5.31 -4.23 11.49
N LYS A 167 -6.02 -4.24 10.35
CA LYS A 167 -7.45 -3.89 10.22
C LYS A 167 -8.27 -5.06 9.70
#